data_2641b2397b543ec5991e737eacf5927a
#
_entry.id   2641b2397b543ec5991e737eacf5927a
#
_cell.length_a   1.000
_cell.length_b   1.000
_cell.length_c   1.000
_cell.angle_alpha   90.00
_cell.angle_beta   90.00
_cell.angle_gamma   90.00
#
_symmetry.space_group_name_H-M   'P 1'
#
loop_
_entity.id
_entity.type
_entity.pdbx_description
1 polymer ?
#
loop_
_entity_poly.entity_id
_entity_poly.type
_entity_poly.pdbx_seq_one_letter_code
_entity_poly.pdbx_strand_id
1 'polypeptide(L)'
;MEFESTDQGIRYVGLSLFHTRNGAYTGNILATEQAKRERMGRYVSLDLLDTVSQQVAQQLDLGDYRGPFGLDMMVVRGNGSFLLHPCVEINLRRTMGHVALSLSPDDDEILRVMQISYENRYKLSVRRMY
;
A
#
# COMPACT_ATOMS: atom_id res chain seq x y z
N MET A 1 1.04 1.38 3.05
CA MET A 1 0.71 0.17 3.81
C MET A 1 -0.74 0.24 4.27
N GLU A 2 -1.40 -0.91 4.30
CA GLU A 2 -2.80 -1.00 4.70
C GLU A 2 -2.91 -1.73 6.03
N PHE A 3 -3.82 -1.24 6.88
CA PHE A 3 -4.01 -1.70 8.25
C PHE A 3 -5.49 -1.80 8.58
N GLU A 4 -5.78 -2.38 9.74
CA GLU A 4 -7.10 -2.40 10.34
C GLU A 4 -6.99 -2.11 11.84
N SER A 5 -7.76 -1.16 12.33
CA SER A 5 -7.91 -0.90 13.76
C SER A 5 -9.04 -1.77 14.32
N THR A 6 -8.72 -2.55 15.34
CA THR A 6 -9.65 -3.48 16.01
C THR A 6 -9.68 -3.23 17.51
N ASP A 7 -10.60 -3.86 18.23
CA ASP A 7 -10.64 -3.78 19.70
C ASP A 7 -9.39 -4.39 20.36
N GLN A 8 -8.64 -5.21 19.63
CA GLN A 8 -7.41 -5.84 20.10
C GLN A 8 -6.13 -5.13 19.65
N GLY A 9 -6.28 -3.96 18.98
CA GLY A 9 -5.17 -3.18 18.47
C GLY A 9 -5.16 -3.07 16.96
N ILE A 10 -4.07 -2.56 16.42
CA ILE A 10 -3.87 -2.35 14.99
C ILE A 10 -3.24 -3.60 14.38
N ARG A 11 -3.81 -4.06 13.29
CA ARG A 11 -3.35 -5.20 12.50
C ARG A 11 -2.83 -4.73 11.15
N TYR A 12 -1.63 -5.17 10.78
CA TYR A 12 -1.12 -5.00 9.42
C TYR A 12 -1.89 -5.90 8.45
N VAL A 13 -2.36 -5.34 7.34
CA VAL A 13 -3.12 -6.05 6.31
C VAL A 13 -2.24 -6.40 5.12
N GLY A 14 -1.43 -5.47 4.64
CA GLY A 14 -0.55 -5.73 3.52
C GLY A 14 0.09 -4.48 2.93
N LEU A 15 1.06 -4.74 2.04
CA LEU A 15 1.73 -3.72 1.27
C LEU A 15 0.91 -3.39 0.03
N SER A 16 0.62 -2.13 -0.17
CA SER A 16 -0.08 -1.60 -1.34
C SER A 16 0.88 -0.71 -2.13
N LEU A 17 1.18 -1.11 -3.36
CA LEU A 17 2.00 -0.32 -4.27
C LEU A 17 1.08 0.37 -5.28
N PHE A 18 1.04 1.68 -5.26
CA PHE A 18 0.18 2.46 -6.14
C PHE A 18 0.98 3.46 -6.97
N HIS A 19 0.37 3.88 -8.06
CA HIS A 19 0.92 4.86 -8.97
C HIS A 19 0.10 6.14 -8.94
N THR A 20 0.79 7.25 -9.13
CA THR A 20 0.18 8.56 -9.32
C THR A 20 0.67 9.18 -10.62
N ARG A 21 -0.15 10.05 -11.20
CA ARG A 21 0.23 10.92 -12.32
C ARG A 21 -0.24 12.32 -12.01
N ASN A 22 0.69 13.28 -12.00
CA ASN A 22 0.41 14.67 -11.61
C ASN A 22 -0.30 14.77 -10.24
N GLY A 23 0.11 13.93 -9.28
CA GLY A 23 -0.48 13.88 -7.95
C GLY A 23 -1.81 13.13 -7.84
N ALA A 24 -2.41 12.72 -8.94
CA ALA A 24 -3.65 11.95 -8.95
C ALA A 24 -3.38 10.44 -8.96
N TYR A 25 -4.14 9.70 -8.16
CA TYR A 25 -4.09 8.25 -8.15
C TYR A 25 -4.48 7.66 -9.51
N THR A 26 -3.70 6.71 -10.01
CA THR A 26 -3.94 6.05 -11.30
C THR A 26 -4.12 4.54 -11.20
N GLY A 27 -3.68 3.90 -10.14
CA GLY A 27 -3.87 2.47 -9.97
C GLY A 27 -2.91 1.81 -9.02
N ASN A 28 -3.14 0.52 -8.78
CA ASN A 28 -2.34 -0.34 -7.90
C ASN A 28 -1.74 -1.52 -8.65
N ILE A 29 -0.58 -1.96 -8.19
CA ILE A 29 -0.01 -3.25 -8.58
C ILE A 29 -0.76 -4.35 -7.83
N LEU A 30 -1.25 -5.34 -8.56
CA LEU A 30 -1.81 -6.57 -8.02
C LEU A 30 -0.74 -7.67 -8.09
N ALA A 31 -0.26 -8.08 -6.94
CA ALA A 31 0.79 -9.09 -6.80
C ALA A 31 0.70 -9.71 -5.39
N THR A 32 1.39 -10.81 -5.19
CA THR A 32 1.56 -11.37 -3.85
C THR A 32 2.32 -10.39 -2.95
N GLU A 33 2.16 -10.54 -1.65
CA GLU A 33 2.91 -9.73 -0.66
C GLU A 33 4.42 -9.88 -0.88
N GLN A 34 4.89 -11.10 -1.14
CA GLN A 34 6.30 -11.38 -1.42
C GLN A 34 6.80 -10.61 -2.63
N ALA A 35 6.11 -10.68 -3.77
CA ALA A 35 6.52 -10.00 -5.00
C ALA A 35 6.58 -8.47 -4.83
N LYS A 36 5.62 -7.90 -4.10
CA LYS A 36 5.63 -6.47 -3.77
C LYS A 36 6.80 -6.10 -2.87
N ARG A 37 7.09 -6.90 -1.86
CA ARG A 37 8.23 -6.70 -0.96
C ARG A 37 9.56 -6.78 -1.71
N GLU A 38 9.75 -7.77 -2.56
CA GLU A 38 10.95 -7.89 -3.42
C GLU A 38 11.14 -6.66 -4.31
N ARG A 39 10.04 -6.14 -4.86
CA ARG A 39 10.08 -4.91 -5.66
C ARG A 39 10.52 -3.70 -4.83
N MET A 40 10.00 -3.56 -3.62
CA MET A 40 10.40 -2.49 -2.70
C MET A 40 11.83 -2.66 -2.18
N GLY A 41 12.30 -3.88 -2.05
CA GLY A 41 13.66 -4.21 -1.63
C GLY A 41 14.77 -3.65 -2.52
N ARG A 42 14.41 -3.19 -3.73
CA ARG A 42 15.34 -2.47 -4.63
C ARG A 42 15.63 -1.05 -4.15
N TYR A 43 14.82 -0.51 -3.27
CA TYR A 43 14.88 0.89 -2.81
C TYR A 43 15.17 0.97 -1.31
N VAL A 44 14.50 0.18 -0.51
CA VAL A 44 14.62 0.17 0.95
C VAL A 44 14.76 -1.26 1.46
N SER A 45 15.40 -1.44 2.62
CA SER A 45 15.54 -2.77 3.20
C SER A 45 14.20 -3.36 3.63
N LEU A 46 14.05 -4.67 3.52
CA LEU A 46 12.86 -5.38 4.00
C LEU A 46 12.71 -5.27 5.52
N ASP A 47 13.84 -5.25 6.24
CA ASP A 47 13.86 -5.03 7.69
C ASP A 47 13.27 -3.66 8.07
N LEU A 48 13.51 -2.62 7.27
CA LEU A 48 12.91 -1.31 7.49
C LEU A 48 11.40 -1.35 7.30
N LEU A 49 10.91 -2.05 6.27
CA LEU A 49 9.46 -2.22 6.06
C LEU A 49 8.81 -2.95 7.23
N ASP A 50 9.43 -4.00 7.74
CA ASP A 50 8.94 -4.74 8.90
C ASP A 50 8.96 -3.88 10.17
N THR A 51 10.04 -3.15 10.39
CA THR A 51 10.15 -2.24 11.54
C THR A 51 9.06 -1.17 11.51
N VAL A 52 8.84 -0.54 10.37
CA VAL A 52 7.82 0.51 10.23
C VAL A 52 6.42 -0.06 10.46
N SER A 53 6.07 -1.20 9.86
CA SER A 53 4.76 -1.81 10.07
C SER A 53 4.51 -2.21 11.53
N GLN A 54 5.53 -2.71 12.22
CA GLN A 54 5.46 -3.05 13.63
C GLN A 54 5.33 -1.81 14.52
N GLN A 55 6.07 -0.75 14.24
CA GLN A 55 5.97 0.52 14.97
C GLN A 55 4.58 1.15 14.82
N VAL A 56 4.01 1.13 13.62
CA VAL A 56 2.63 1.60 13.40
C VAL A 56 1.65 0.78 14.24
N ALA A 57 1.75 -0.54 14.22
CA ALA A 57 0.87 -1.41 14.96
C ALA A 57 0.98 -1.23 16.48
N GLN A 58 2.16 -0.91 17.00
CA GLN A 58 2.43 -0.79 18.43
C GLN A 58 2.22 0.62 19.00
N GLN A 59 2.44 1.66 18.19
CA GLN A 59 2.55 3.03 18.67
C GLN A 59 1.45 3.98 18.18
N LEU A 60 0.79 3.66 17.06
CA LEU A 60 -0.26 4.53 16.53
C LEU A 60 -1.52 4.42 17.39
N ASP A 61 -1.99 5.56 17.85
CA ASP A 61 -3.25 5.67 18.60
C ASP A 61 -4.28 6.39 17.74
N LEU A 62 -5.33 5.66 17.36
CA LEU A 62 -6.46 6.18 16.59
C LEU A 62 -7.70 6.42 17.45
N GLY A 63 -7.57 6.44 18.78
CA GLY A 63 -8.69 6.63 19.70
C GLY A 63 -9.78 5.58 19.50
N ASP A 64 -11.02 6.06 19.33
CA ASP A 64 -12.19 5.18 19.15
C ASP A 64 -12.39 4.68 17.72
N TYR A 65 -11.52 5.07 16.78
CA TYR A 65 -11.66 4.60 15.40
C TYR A 65 -11.46 3.09 15.32
N ARG A 66 -12.42 2.40 14.70
CA ARG A 66 -12.34 0.98 14.35
C ARG A 66 -12.65 0.81 12.87
N GLY A 67 -11.86 -0.02 12.21
CA GLY A 67 -12.02 -0.30 10.80
C GLY A 67 -10.72 -0.20 10.02
N PRO A 68 -10.81 -0.36 8.68
CA PRO A 68 -9.64 -0.27 7.80
C PRO A 68 -9.10 1.15 7.74
N PHE A 69 -7.78 1.27 7.62
CA PHE A 69 -7.13 2.54 7.31
C PHE A 69 -5.86 2.30 6.48
N GLY A 70 -5.48 3.31 5.72
CA GLY A 70 -4.24 3.32 4.96
C GLY A 70 -3.26 4.34 5.50
N LEU A 71 -1.99 4.01 5.45
CA LEU A 71 -0.89 4.90 5.75
C LEU A 71 -0.04 5.06 4.50
N ASP A 72 -0.14 6.21 3.86
CA ASP A 72 0.62 6.52 2.66
C ASP A 72 2.06 6.86 3.02
N MET A 73 2.97 6.20 2.34
CA MET A 73 4.42 6.35 2.50
C MET A 73 5.04 6.70 1.16
N MET A 74 6.23 7.26 1.20
CA MET A 74 6.97 7.63 0.00
C MET A 74 8.43 7.25 0.12
N VAL A 75 8.96 6.63 -0.92
CA VAL A 75 10.41 6.49 -1.08
C VAL A 75 10.95 7.73 -1.78
N VAL A 76 11.90 8.39 -1.17
CA VAL A 76 12.55 9.58 -1.70
C VAL A 76 14.04 9.33 -1.95
N ARG A 77 14.58 9.97 -2.96
CA ARG A 77 16.02 9.92 -3.21
C ARG A 77 16.71 10.94 -2.31
N GLY A 78 17.60 10.45 -1.44
CA GLY A 78 18.51 11.27 -0.64
C GLY A 78 19.89 11.37 -1.27
N ASN A 79 20.88 11.82 -0.49
CA ASN A 79 22.28 11.93 -0.93
C ASN A 79 22.91 10.54 -1.13
N GLY A 80 22.80 9.98 -2.34
CA GLY A 80 23.38 8.69 -2.71
C GLY A 80 22.60 7.45 -2.26
N SER A 81 21.44 7.62 -1.61
CA SER A 81 20.60 6.52 -1.15
C SER A 81 19.13 6.86 -1.25
N PHE A 82 18.28 5.85 -1.07
CA PHE A 82 16.83 6.03 -0.92
C PHE A 82 16.46 6.08 0.56
N LEU A 83 15.47 6.92 0.88
CA LEU A 83 14.91 7.08 2.21
C LEU A 83 13.42 6.81 2.17
N LEU A 84 12.87 6.23 3.22
CA LEU A 84 11.43 6.05 3.38
C LEU A 84 10.85 7.17 4.23
N HIS A 85 9.90 7.93 3.66
CA HIS A 85 9.03 8.81 4.43
C HIS A 85 7.88 7.95 4.96
N PRO A 86 7.81 7.67 6.27
CA PRO A 86 6.92 6.65 6.81
C PRO A 86 5.47 7.08 6.97
N CYS A 87 5.19 8.37 6.86
CA CYS A 87 3.83 8.91 7.02
C CYS A 87 3.65 10.19 6.23
N VAL A 88 3.13 10.07 5.02
CA VAL A 88 2.72 11.19 4.18
C VAL A 88 1.29 11.58 4.51
N GLU A 89 0.40 10.59 4.60
CA GLU A 89 -1.02 10.77 4.88
C GLU A 89 -1.60 9.55 5.58
N ILE A 90 -2.53 9.78 6.50
CA ILE A 90 -3.34 8.74 7.13
C ILE A 90 -4.77 8.86 6.58
N ASN A 91 -5.27 7.77 6.01
CA ASN A 91 -6.62 7.68 5.46
C ASN A 91 -7.48 6.76 6.35
N LEU A 92 -8.30 7.32 7.21
CA LEU A 92 -9.17 6.58 8.14
C LEU A 92 -10.43 6.06 7.44
N ARG A 93 -10.21 5.18 6.49
CA ARG A 93 -11.24 4.55 5.66
C ARG A 93 -10.67 3.37 4.91
N ARG A 94 -11.56 2.58 4.30
CA ARG A 94 -11.13 1.62 3.28
C ARG A 94 -10.52 2.39 2.10
N THR A 95 -9.35 2.01 1.66
CA THR A 95 -8.62 2.65 0.57
C THR A 95 -8.65 1.80 -0.69
N MET A 96 -8.21 2.36 -1.81
CA MET A 96 -7.98 1.57 -3.03
C MET A 96 -6.90 0.50 -2.83
N GLY A 97 -5.98 0.71 -1.89
CA GLY A 97 -5.00 -0.31 -1.50
C GLY A 97 -5.66 -1.56 -0.90
N HIS A 98 -6.67 -1.41 -0.05
CA HIS A 98 -7.44 -2.54 0.47
C HIS A 98 -8.17 -3.29 -0.65
N VAL A 99 -8.75 -2.57 -1.61
CA VAL A 99 -9.38 -3.18 -2.79
C VAL A 99 -8.33 -3.98 -3.59
N ALA A 100 -7.17 -3.39 -3.83
CA ALA A 100 -6.08 -4.06 -4.55
C ALA A 100 -5.63 -5.35 -3.83
N LEU A 101 -5.50 -5.32 -2.50
CA LEU A 101 -5.14 -6.51 -1.73
C LEU A 101 -6.18 -7.62 -1.86
N SER A 102 -7.47 -7.28 -1.91
CA SER A 102 -8.54 -8.26 -2.11
C SER A 102 -8.60 -8.86 -3.51
N LEU A 103 -8.00 -8.19 -4.50
CA LEU A 103 -7.94 -8.62 -5.90
C LEU A 103 -6.56 -9.19 -6.28
N SER A 104 -5.61 -9.22 -5.36
CA SER A 104 -4.26 -9.69 -5.63
C SER A 104 -4.25 -11.21 -5.86
N PRO A 105 -3.41 -11.69 -6.81
CA PRO A 105 -3.30 -13.12 -7.09
C PRO A 105 -2.62 -13.87 -5.94
N ASP A 106 -2.80 -15.17 -5.92
CA ASP A 106 -2.15 -16.07 -4.95
C ASP A 106 -0.77 -16.56 -5.45
N ASP A 107 -0.40 -16.25 -6.68
CA ASP A 107 0.87 -16.64 -7.30
C ASP A 107 1.63 -15.43 -7.87
N ASP A 108 2.94 -15.61 -8.04
CA ASP A 108 3.86 -14.57 -8.51
C ASP A 108 4.10 -14.61 -10.03
N GLU A 109 3.49 -15.53 -10.77
CA GLU A 109 3.76 -15.70 -12.19
C GLU A 109 3.28 -14.53 -13.04
N ILE A 110 2.22 -13.83 -12.59
CA ILE A 110 1.59 -12.78 -13.38
C ILE A 110 1.35 -11.54 -12.52
N LEU A 111 2.17 -10.52 -12.76
CA LEU A 111 1.90 -9.20 -12.22
C LEU A 111 0.78 -8.52 -13.01
N ARG A 112 -0.13 -7.88 -12.30
CA ARG A 112 -1.27 -7.14 -12.87
C ARG A 112 -1.30 -5.71 -12.33
N VAL A 113 -1.95 -4.84 -13.07
CA VAL A 113 -2.24 -3.46 -12.64
C VAL A 113 -3.74 -3.26 -12.62
N MET A 114 -4.25 -2.82 -11.49
CA MET A 114 -5.60 -2.31 -11.34
C MET A 114 -5.58 -0.81 -11.62
N GLN A 115 -6.49 -0.36 -12.47
CA GLN A 115 -6.65 1.05 -12.83
C GLN A 115 -8.10 1.49 -12.63
N ILE A 116 -8.27 2.73 -12.17
CA ILE A 116 -9.57 3.40 -12.09
C ILE A 116 -9.59 4.52 -13.11
N SER A 117 -10.61 4.57 -13.93
CA SER A 117 -10.88 5.66 -14.85
C SER A 117 -12.30 6.20 -14.65
N TYR A 118 -12.51 7.44 -15.08
CA TYR A 118 -13.83 8.08 -15.05
C TYR A 118 -14.23 8.52 -16.45
N GLU A 119 -15.31 7.95 -16.95
CA GLU A 119 -15.96 8.31 -18.22
C GLU A 119 -17.48 8.32 -17.97
N ASN A 120 -18.00 9.42 -17.44
CA ASN A 120 -19.37 9.56 -16.92
C ASN A 120 -19.74 8.60 -15.76
N ARG A 121 -18.92 7.62 -15.50
CA ARG A 121 -18.97 6.69 -14.37
C ARG A 121 -17.57 6.16 -14.08
N TYR A 122 -17.35 5.72 -12.86
CA TYR A 122 -16.10 5.05 -12.51
C TYR A 122 -16.05 3.65 -13.13
N LYS A 123 -14.89 3.33 -13.71
CA LYS A 123 -14.58 2.00 -14.27
C LYS A 123 -13.33 1.47 -13.59
N LEU A 124 -13.38 0.24 -13.12
CA LEU A 124 -12.23 -0.51 -12.66
C LEU A 124 -11.81 -1.48 -13.76
N SER A 125 -10.54 -1.47 -14.11
CA SER A 125 -9.96 -2.41 -15.06
C SER A 125 -8.72 -3.07 -14.49
N VAL A 126 -8.49 -4.31 -14.87
CA VAL A 126 -7.30 -5.07 -14.49
C VAL A 126 -6.62 -5.55 -15.75
N ARG A 127 -5.33 -5.27 -15.89
CA ARG A 127 -4.51 -5.72 -17.02
C ARG A 127 -3.21 -6.36 -16.53
N ARG A 128 -2.62 -7.21 -17.35
CA ARG A 128 -1.28 -7.74 -17.07
C ARG A 128 -0.23 -6.62 -17.15
N MET A 129 0.72 -6.66 -16.24
CA MET A 129 2.01 -5.99 -16.44
C MET A 129 2.86 -6.89 -17.35
N TYR A 130 3.66 -6.28 -18.14
CA TYR A 130 4.58 -6.99 -19.05
C TYR A 130 5.56 -7.91 -18.32
#